data_181d15be95181dadbab8ab520a169ab8
#
_entry.id   181d15be95181dadbab8ab520a169ab8
#
_cell.length_a   1.000
_cell.length_b   1.000
_cell.length_c   1.000
_cell.angle_alpha   90.00
_cell.angle_beta   90.00
_cell.angle_gamma   90.00
#
_symmetry.space_group_name_H-M   'P 1'
#
loop_
_entity.id
_entity.type
_entity.pdbx_description
1 polymer ?
#
loop_
_entity_poly.entity_id
_entity_poly.type
_entity_poly.pdbx_seq_one_letter_code
_entity_poly.pdbx_strand_id
1 'polypeptide(L)'
;MGTATLLSLGGLAVTPAPALAASIPFAYTGGAQSFTVPAGVTQITVTAAGGQGGPGVRAGSNCSLQTGCGGGGALVTATIPVTSGQTLDIMVGAAGTPGANGGAGGFNGGGAGGPLVAFIPLSIGGGGGGASDVREGGLALGDRVVVAGGGGGGGGYGGGSGGSGGAPDGVSGGPYGHAEPGPRVALG
;
A
#
# COMPACT_ATOMS: atom_id res chain seq x y z
N MET A 1 -53.25 53.75 -26.23
CA MET A 1 -52.20 53.53 -25.25
C MET A 1 -52.17 52.03 -24.88
N GLY A 2 -51.25 51.29 -25.47
CA GLY A 2 -51.10 49.83 -25.25
C GLY A 2 -49.95 49.60 -24.29
N THR A 3 -50.20 48.94 -23.17
CA THR A 3 -49.21 48.49 -22.18
C THR A 3 -48.67 47.11 -22.57
N ALA A 4 -47.39 47.03 -22.87
CA ALA A 4 -46.68 45.73 -23.09
C ALA A 4 -46.22 45.18 -21.77
N THR A 5 -46.70 43.96 -21.42
CA THR A 5 -46.25 43.19 -20.25
C THR A 5 -45.08 42.31 -20.66
N LEU A 6 -43.89 42.55 -20.09
CA LEU A 6 -42.71 41.70 -20.25
C LEU A 6 -42.85 40.47 -19.33
N LEU A 7 -42.94 39.29 -19.94
CA LEU A 7 -42.84 38.01 -19.24
C LEU A 7 -41.35 37.70 -18.99
N SER A 8 -40.91 37.69 -17.72
CA SER A 8 -39.57 37.23 -17.35
C SER A 8 -39.57 35.68 -17.31
N LEU A 9 -38.82 35.06 -18.23
CA LEU A 9 -38.51 33.64 -18.12
C LEU A 9 -37.54 33.43 -16.93
N GLY A 10 -38.05 32.86 -15.83
CA GLY A 10 -37.22 32.39 -14.75
C GLY A 10 -36.37 31.23 -15.24
N GLY A 11 -35.04 31.41 -15.31
CA GLY A 11 -34.11 30.36 -15.62
C GLY A 11 -34.14 29.28 -14.50
N LEU A 12 -34.54 28.08 -14.87
CA LEU A 12 -34.35 26.92 -13.98
C LEU A 12 -32.84 26.70 -13.80
N ALA A 13 -32.34 26.92 -12.59
CA ALA A 13 -30.99 26.51 -12.21
C ALA A 13 -30.96 24.97 -12.18
N VAL A 14 -30.32 24.39 -13.18
CA VAL A 14 -30.01 22.95 -13.17
C VAL A 14 -28.92 22.74 -12.15
N THR A 15 -29.28 22.25 -10.97
CA THR A 15 -28.28 21.76 -9.98
C THR A 15 -27.66 20.51 -10.57
N PRO A 16 -26.31 20.45 -10.72
CA PRO A 16 -25.67 19.21 -11.16
C PRO A 16 -25.94 18.12 -10.14
N ALA A 17 -26.42 16.95 -10.61
CA ALA A 17 -26.56 15.78 -9.77
C ALA A 17 -25.18 15.40 -9.19
N PRO A 18 -25.10 14.95 -7.93
CA PRO A 18 -23.84 14.48 -7.36
C PRO A 18 -23.32 13.34 -8.24
N ALA A 19 -22.14 13.51 -8.80
CA ALA A 19 -21.45 12.43 -9.52
C ALA A 19 -21.18 11.30 -8.52
N LEU A 20 -21.69 10.10 -8.79
CA LEU A 20 -21.32 8.90 -8.05
C LEU A 20 -19.81 8.73 -8.22
N ALA A 21 -19.07 8.73 -7.09
CA ALA A 21 -17.64 8.49 -7.10
C ALA A 21 -17.39 7.05 -7.62
N ALA A 22 -16.82 6.92 -8.81
CA ALA A 22 -16.40 5.64 -9.35
C ALA A 22 -15.10 5.23 -8.66
N SER A 23 -15.03 4.00 -8.15
CA SER A 23 -13.79 3.42 -7.64
C SER A 23 -13.14 2.55 -8.72
N ILE A 24 -11.85 2.76 -8.97
CA ILE A 24 -11.06 2.00 -9.95
C ILE A 24 -10.02 1.18 -9.18
N PRO A 25 -10.16 -0.16 -9.11
CA PRO A 25 -9.20 -1.01 -8.43
C PRO A 25 -7.96 -1.29 -9.31
N PHE A 26 -6.79 -1.30 -8.68
CA PHE A 26 -5.52 -1.72 -9.28
C PHE A 26 -5.01 -2.94 -8.54
N ALA A 27 -4.86 -4.06 -9.25
CA ALA A 27 -4.27 -5.29 -8.72
C ALA A 27 -2.76 -5.32 -8.99
N TYR A 28 -2.04 -6.18 -8.26
CA TYR A 28 -0.63 -6.43 -8.52
C TYR A 28 -0.40 -7.03 -9.92
N THR A 29 0.53 -6.44 -10.70
CA THR A 29 0.90 -6.87 -12.05
C THR A 29 2.40 -7.12 -12.22
N GLY A 30 3.21 -6.79 -11.21
CA GLY A 30 4.67 -6.85 -11.29
C GLY A 30 5.32 -5.65 -11.98
N GLY A 31 4.57 -4.61 -12.31
CA GLY A 31 5.05 -3.39 -12.97
C GLY A 31 4.19 -2.17 -12.68
N ALA A 32 4.60 -1.04 -13.23
CA ALA A 32 3.83 0.21 -13.19
C ALA A 32 2.54 0.07 -14.03
N GLN A 33 1.47 0.65 -13.52
CA GLN A 33 0.17 0.79 -14.19
C GLN A 33 -0.14 2.29 -14.27
N SER A 34 -0.76 2.72 -15.36
CA SER A 34 -1.08 4.14 -15.54
C SER A 34 -2.56 4.42 -15.32
N PHE A 35 -2.85 5.56 -14.70
CA PHE A 35 -4.18 6.12 -14.53
C PHE A 35 -4.22 7.53 -15.10
N THR A 36 -5.11 7.78 -16.06
CA THR A 36 -5.34 9.14 -16.58
C THR A 36 -6.53 9.75 -15.87
N VAL A 37 -6.32 10.92 -15.27
CA VAL A 37 -7.35 11.68 -14.55
C VAL A 37 -8.46 12.11 -15.52
N PRO A 38 -9.73 11.75 -15.27
CA PRO A 38 -10.84 12.12 -16.13
C PRO A 38 -11.06 13.65 -16.23
N ALA A 39 -11.72 14.08 -17.30
CA ALA A 39 -12.07 15.48 -17.48
C ALA A 39 -12.96 16.00 -16.34
N GLY A 40 -12.64 17.19 -15.83
CA GLY A 40 -13.39 17.84 -14.76
C GLY A 40 -13.05 17.36 -13.34
N VAL A 41 -12.21 16.34 -13.19
CA VAL A 41 -11.74 15.87 -11.87
C VAL A 41 -10.55 16.71 -11.42
N THR A 42 -10.64 17.27 -10.20
CA THR A 42 -9.60 18.14 -9.60
C THR A 42 -9.00 17.54 -8.33
N GLN A 43 -9.59 16.46 -7.80
CA GLN A 43 -9.06 15.71 -6.67
C GLN A 43 -9.50 14.24 -6.75
N ILE A 44 -8.68 13.35 -6.25
CA ILE A 44 -8.97 11.92 -6.12
C ILE A 44 -8.65 11.44 -4.71
N THR A 45 -9.42 10.49 -4.22
CA THR A 45 -9.10 9.77 -2.98
C THR A 45 -8.45 8.44 -3.34
N VAL A 46 -7.25 8.23 -2.83
CA VAL A 46 -6.46 7.00 -3.02
C VAL A 46 -6.53 6.19 -1.73
N THR A 47 -6.86 4.91 -1.84
CA THR A 47 -6.67 3.93 -0.76
C THR A 47 -5.63 2.92 -1.24
N ALA A 48 -4.47 2.90 -0.59
CA ALA A 48 -3.35 2.02 -0.92
C ALA A 48 -3.08 1.05 0.22
N ALA A 49 -2.82 -0.22 -0.12
CA ALA A 49 -2.39 -1.24 0.83
C ALA A 49 -1.01 -1.77 0.43
N GLY A 50 -0.05 -1.73 1.34
CA GLY A 50 1.27 -2.35 1.13
C GLY A 50 1.21 -3.87 1.18
N GLY A 51 2.19 -4.54 0.56
CA GLY A 51 2.33 -5.99 0.62
C GLY A 51 2.69 -6.46 2.03
N GLN A 52 2.16 -7.59 2.46
CA GLN A 52 2.61 -8.19 3.73
C GLN A 52 3.96 -8.86 3.60
N GLY A 53 4.70 -8.98 4.69
CA GLY A 53 5.92 -9.79 4.75
C GLY A 53 5.63 -11.28 4.71
N GLY A 54 6.58 -12.05 4.18
CA GLY A 54 6.56 -13.52 4.21
C GLY A 54 6.91 -14.04 5.61
N PRO A 55 6.36 -15.18 6.05
CA PRO A 55 6.76 -15.80 7.30
C PRO A 55 8.16 -16.40 7.18
N GLY A 56 8.90 -16.41 8.29
CA GLY A 56 10.09 -17.22 8.42
C GLY A 56 9.73 -18.71 8.51
N VAL A 57 10.69 -19.58 8.23
CA VAL A 57 10.47 -21.03 8.32
C VAL A 57 11.54 -21.73 9.14
N ARG A 58 11.11 -22.83 9.74
CA ARG A 58 11.91 -23.94 10.21
C ARG A 58 11.39 -25.21 9.54
N ALA A 59 12.22 -26.23 9.38
CA ALA A 59 11.79 -27.51 8.80
C ALA A 59 10.39 -27.92 9.27
N GLY A 60 9.43 -27.91 8.36
CA GLY A 60 8.05 -28.38 8.59
C GLY A 60 7.07 -27.41 9.23
N SER A 61 7.41 -26.14 9.48
CA SER A 61 6.44 -25.18 10.04
C SER A 61 6.59 -23.77 9.47
N ASN A 62 5.47 -23.19 9.09
CA ASN A 62 5.36 -21.79 8.71
C ASN A 62 4.66 -21.02 9.83
N CYS A 63 5.18 -19.85 10.22
CA CYS A 63 4.56 -18.97 11.20
C CYS A 63 4.08 -19.69 12.47
N SER A 64 5.00 -20.03 13.35
CA SER A 64 4.73 -20.71 14.63
C SER A 64 5.39 -19.96 15.78
N LEU A 65 5.21 -20.45 17.02
CA LEU A 65 5.90 -19.94 18.21
C LEU A 65 7.45 -19.99 18.11
N GLN A 66 8.00 -20.72 17.13
CA GLN A 66 9.44 -20.85 16.92
C GLN A 66 9.94 -20.14 15.65
N THR A 67 9.04 -19.60 14.83
CA THR A 67 9.35 -18.87 13.59
C THR A 67 8.49 -17.63 13.53
N GLY A 68 9.07 -16.50 13.11
CA GLY A 68 8.35 -15.24 13.04
C GLY A 68 7.30 -15.23 11.90
N CYS A 69 6.15 -14.64 12.16
CA CYS A 69 5.18 -14.31 11.12
C CYS A 69 5.64 -13.07 10.36
N GLY A 70 5.27 -12.95 9.09
CA GLY A 70 5.44 -11.70 8.36
C GLY A 70 4.50 -10.62 8.91
N GLY A 71 4.97 -9.37 8.93
CA GLY A 71 4.16 -8.21 9.30
C GLY A 71 3.14 -7.85 8.22
N GLY A 72 2.02 -7.23 8.59
CA GLY A 72 1.05 -6.67 7.65
C GLY A 72 1.61 -5.45 6.90
N GLY A 73 1.18 -5.21 5.67
CA GLY A 73 1.43 -3.94 4.99
C GLY A 73 0.59 -2.80 5.58
N ALA A 74 1.01 -1.57 5.38
CA ALA A 74 0.24 -0.38 5.74
C ALA A 74 -1.05 -0.28 4.91
N LEU A 75 -2.09 0.31 5.50
CA LEU A 75 -3.26 0.80 4.77
C LEU A 75 -3.28 2.33 4.89
N VAL A 76 -3.23 3.01 3.75
CA VAL A 76 -3.21 4.49 3.66
C VAL A 76 -4.38 4.95 2.83
N THR A 77 -5.12 5.95 3.33
CA THR A 77 -6.12 6.68 2.55
C THR A 77 -5.75 8.15 2.54
N ALA A 78 -5.63 8.72 1.35
CA ALA A 78 -5.27 10.12 1.15
C ALA A 78 -6.08 10.73 0.00
N THR A 79 -6.46 12.00 0.13
CA THR A 79 -7.02 12.77 -0.97
C THR A 79 -5.94 13.71 -1.51
N ILE A 80 -5.68 13.61 -2.80
CA ILE A 80 -4.66 14.41 -3.48
C ILE A 80 -5.29 15.30 -4.56
N PRO A 81 -4.78 16.54 -4.74
CA PRO A 81 -5.17 17.38 -5.86
C PRO A 81 -4.63 16.78 -7.17
N VAL A 82 -5.38 16.89 -8.24
CA VAL A 82 -4.99 16.42 -9.58
C VAL A 82 -5.50 17.37 -10.65
N THR A 83 -4.94 17.24 -11.85
CA THR A 83 -5.37 18.00 -13.03
C THR A 83 -5.99 17.05 -14.06
N SER A 84 -7.10 17.49 -14.68
CA SER A 84 -7.72 16.74 -15.77
C SER A 84 -6.72 16.38 -16.88
N GLY A 85 -6.68 15.11 -17.29
CA GLY A 85 -5.73 14.59 -18.28
C GLY A 85 -4.34 14.25 -17.72
N GLN A 86 -4.06 14.56 -16.46
CA GLN A 86 -2.82 14.15 -15.79
C GLN A 86 -2.71 12.64 -15.74
N THR A 87 -1.50 12.13 -15.99
CA THR A 87 -1.20 10.70 -15.82
C THR A 87 -0.52 10.47 -14.48
N LEU A 88 -1.02 9.50 -13.73
CA LEU A 88 -0.44 9.00 -12.50
C LEU A 88 0.04 7.57 -12.73
N ASP A 89 1.21 7.24 -12.20
CA ASP A 89 1.74 5.89 -12.22
C ASP A 89 1.43 5.18 -10.89
N ILE A 90 0.84 4.01 -10.98
CA ILE A 90 0.38 3.21 -9.85
C ILE A 90 1.28 1.99 -9.70
N MET A 91 1.95 1.87 -8.56
CA MET A 91 2.77 0.73 -8.19
C MET A 91 2.05 -0.06 -7.10
N VAL A 92 1.67 -1.30 -7.37
CA VAL A 92 1.06 -2.18 -6.37
C VAL A 92 2.11 -3.12 -5.83
N GLY A 93 2.38 -3.04 -4.53
CA GLY A 93 3.38 -3.86 -3.85
C GLY A 93 2.98 -5.33 -3.78
N ALA A 94 3.95 -6.22 -3.93
CA ALA A 94 3.76 -7.64 -3.70
C ALA A 94 4.04 -8.03 -2.25
N ALA A 95 3.46 -9.14 -1.82
CA ALA A 95 3.87 -9.77 -0.57
C ALA A 95 5.29 -10.32 -0.69
N GLY A 96 6.04 -10.34 0.42
CA GLY A 96 7.29 -11.07 0.54
C GLY A 96 7.04 -12.57 0.51
N THR A 97 8.02 -13.35 0.01
CA THR A 97 7.89 -14.81 -0.02
C THR A 97 8.24 -15.43 1.33
N PRO A 98 7.62 -16.58 1.67
CA PRO A 98 8.05 -17.37 2.83
C PRO A 98 9.52 -17.76 2.73
N GLY A 99 10.20 -17.91 3.88
CA GLY A 99 11.57 -18.42 3.92
C GLY A 99 11.74 -19.79 3.26
N ALA A 100 10.71 -20.67 3.29
CA ALA A 100 10.69 -21.93 2.54
C ALA A 100 10.93 -21.78 1.04
N ASN A 101 10.56 -20.64 0.49
CA ASN A 101 10.71 -20.28 -0.93
C ASN A 101 11.88 -19.30 -1.16
N GLY A 102 12.86 -19.26 -0.25
CA GLY A 102 14.05 -18.43 -0.35
C GLY A 102 13.91 -17.02 0.23
N GLY A 103 12.76 -16.67 0.80
CA GLY A 103 12.56 -15.39 1.49
C GLY A 103 12.74 -14.16 0.59
N ALA A 104 12.40 -14.22 -0.68
CA ALA A 104 12.54 -13.07 -1.57
C ALA A 104 11.62 -11.92 -1.16
N GLY A 105 12.10 -10.68 -1.30
CA GLY A 105 11.32 -9.48 -1.04
C GLY A 105 10.23 -9.27 -2.10
N GLY A 106 9.13 -8.65 -1.68
CA GLY A 106 8.02 -8.27 -2.56
C GLY A 106 8.41 -7.15 -3.52
N PHE A 107 7.77 -7.14 -4.68
CA PHE A 107 7.96 -6.06 -5.68
C PHE A 107 7.72 -4.68 -5.06
N ASN A 108 8.47 -3.69 -5.54
CA ASN A 108 8.47 -2.29 -5.11
C ASN A 108 9.01 -2.10 -3.69
N GLY A 109 10.18 -2.67 -3.40
CA GLY A 109 11.03 -2.33 -2.27
C GLY A 109 11.02 -3.30 -1.09
N GLY A 110 10.44 -4.49 -1.22
CA GLY A 110 10.59 -5.54 -0.22
C GLY A 110 12.02 -6.05 -0.13
N GLY A 111 12.57 -6.14 1.08
CA GLY A 111 13.89 -6.72 1.32
C GLY A 111 13.86 -8.25 1.36
N ALA A 112 14.94 -8.90 0.93
CA ALA A 112 15.08 -10.34 1.08
C ALA A 112 15.23 -10.76 2.55
N GLY A 113 14.73 -11.92 2.89
CA GLY A 113 14.95 -12.56 4.18
C GLY A 113 16.41 -12.99 4.37
N GLY A 114 16.81 -13.17 5.62
CA GLY A 114 18.16 -13.63 5.95
C GLY A 114 18.47 -15.03 5.42
N PRO A 115 19.74 -15.29 5.05
CA PRO A 115 20.16 -16.58 4.53
C PRO A 115 20.13 -17.68 5.62
N LEU A 116 20.25 -18.96 5.16
CA LEU A 116 20.47 -20.10 6.04
C LEU A 116 21.66 -19.85 6.99
N VAL A 117 21.44 -20.07 8.27
CA VAL A 117 22.55 -20.12 9.24
C VAL A 117 23.17 -21.52 9.20
N ALA A 118 24.47 -21.61 8.98
CA ALA A 118 25.22 -22.85 8.67
C ALA A 118 25.03 -23.99 9.67
N PHE A 119 24.58 -23.73 10.88
CA PHE A 119 24.41 -24.71 11.94
C PHE A 119 22.95 -25.05 12.29
N ILE A 120 21.97 -24.42 11.64
CA ILE A 120 20.54 -24.66 11.84
C ILE A 120 19.92 -24.95 10.47
N PRO A 121 19.79 -26.23 10.08
CA PRO A 121 19.23 -26.59 8.79
C PRO A 121 17.81 -26.02 8.62
N LEU A 122 17.54 -25.40 7.50
CA LEU A 122 16.22 -24.88 7.09
C LEU A 122 15.66 -23.74 7.98
N SER A 123 16.53 -22.89 8.55
CA SER A 123 16.11 -21.65 9.22
C SER A 123 16.34 -20.46 8.28
N ILE A 124 15.31 -20.07 7.52
CA ILE A 124 15.39 -18.95 6.58
C ILE A 124 14.32 -17.92 6.98
N GLY A 125 14.72 -16.65 7.01
CA GLY A 125 13.77 -15.55 7.21
C GLY A 125 12.86 -15.35 6.00
N GLY A 126 11.63 -14.91 6.22
CA GLY A 126 10.73 -14.48 5.15
C GLY A 126 11.17 -13.15 4.56
N GLY A 127 10.82 -12.90 3.31
CA GLY A 127 11.05 -11.61 2.65
C GLY A 127 10.09 -10.54 3.16
N GLY A 128 10.51 -9.27 3.15
CA GLY A 128 9.64 -8.13 3.40
C GLY A 128 8.64 -7.91 2.27
N GLY A 129 7.47 -7.38 2.56
CA GLY A 129 6.50 -6.94 1.55
C GLY A 129 6.95 -5.66 0.85
N GLY A 130 6.50 -5.43 -0.38
CA GLY A 130 6.74 -4.21 -1.11
C GLY A 130 5.71 -3.12 -0.82
N ALA A 131 6.06 -1.87 -1.06
CA ALA A 131 5.14 -0.75 -0.91
C ALA A 131 4.15 -0.67 -2.09
N SER A 132 2.94 -0.17 -1.84
CA SER A 132 2.06 0.33 -2.89
C SER A 132 2.13 1.85 -2.90
N ASP A 133 2.32 2.46 -4.08
CA ASP A 133 2.43 3.90 -4.16
C ASP A 133 1.81 4.47 -5.45
N VAL A 134 1.48 5.76 -5.38
CA VAL A 134 1.08 6.59 -6.52
C VAL A 134 2.20 7.57 -6.79
N ARG A 135 2.59 7.73 -8.05
CA ARG A 135 3.65 8.63 -8.50
C ARG A 135 3.13 9.63 -9.52
N GLU A 136 3.76 10.80 -9.51
CA GLU A 136 3.44 11.92 -10.40
C GLU A 136 4.72 12.40 -11.10
N GLY A 137 4.67 12.49 -12.41
CA GLY A 137 5.77 13.05 -13.22
C GLY A 137 6.91 12.08 -13.53
N GLY A 138 6.86 10.83 -13.03
CA GLY A 138 7.89 9.83 -13.31
C GLY A 138 7.83 8.60 -12.41
N LEU A 139 8.82 7.71 -12.59
CA LEU A 139 8.90 6.43 -11.87
C LEU A 139 9.97 6.42 -10.75
N ALA A 140 10.61 7.54 -10.47
CA ALA A 140 11.60 7.62 -9.40
C ALA A 140 10.94 7.58 -8.01
N LEU A 141 11.71 7.23 -6.98
CA LEU A 141 11.21 7.21 -5.60
C LEU A 141 10.80 8.60 -5.10
N GLY A 142 11.41 9.66 -5.65
CA GLY A 142 11.08 11.05 -5.34
C GLY A 142 9.74 11.52 -5.93
N ASP A 143 9.18 10.77 -6.90
CA ASP A 143 7.92 11.11 -7.56
C ASP A 143 6.69 10.59 -6.81
N ARG A 144 6.88 9.90 -5.68
CA ARG A 144 5.81 9.34 -4.85
C ARG A 144 5.02 10.43 -4.16
N VAL A 145 3.71 10.43 -4.36
CA VAL A 145 2.76 11.36 -3.70
C VAL A 145 1.89 10.68 -2.65
N VAL A 146 1.68 9.37 -2.76
CA VAL A 146 1.02 8.52 -1.74
C VAL A 146 1.83 7.24 -1.61
N VAL A 147 2.11 6.79 -0.38
CA VAL A 147 2.86 5.56 -0.12
C VAL A 147 2.23 4.76 1.02
N ALA A 148 1.93 3.50 0.75
CA ALA A 148 1.60 2.50 1.75
C ALA A 148 2.77 1.51 1.89
N GLY A 149 3.50 1.54 2.98
CA GLY A 149 4.68 0.72 3.22
C GLY A 149 4.36 -0.77 3.32
N GLY A 150 5.28 -1.62 2.87
CA GLY A 150 5.18 -3.06 3.06
C GLY A 150 5.50 -3.49 4.50
N GLY A 151 5.04 -4.67 4.89
CA GLY A 151 5.36 -5.30 6.17
C GLY A 151 6.73 -5.97 6.17
N GLY A 152 7.36 -6.09 7.31
CA GLY A 152 8.63 -6.80 7.50
C GLY A 152 8.48 -8.32 7.36
N GLY A 153 9.51 -8.99 6.87
CA GLY A 153 9.56 -10.46 6.88
C GLY A 153 9.73 -11.04 8.28
N GLY A 154 9.18 -12.21 8.53
CA GLY A 154 9.37 -12.95 9.76
C GLY A 154 10.75 -13.60 9.85
N GLY A 155 11.32 -13.68 11.04
CA GLY A 155 12.58 -14.39 11.30
C GLY A 155 12.45 -15.90 11.16
N GLY A 156 13.54 -16.58 10.82
CA GLY A 156 13.64 -18.03 10.86
C GLY A 156 13.63 -18.57 12.31
N TYR A 157 14.23 -19.76 12.53
CA TYR A 157 14.27 -20.39 13.87
C TYR A 157 14.79 -19.42 14.96
N GLY A 158 14.00 -19.27 16.01
CA GLY A 158 14.32 -18.33 17.11
C GLY A 158 14.15 -16.87 16.74
N GLY A 159 13.71 -16.54 15.53
CA GLY A 159 13.47 -15.18 15.07
C GLY A 159 12.07 -14.68 15.42
N GLY A 160 11.96 -13.37 15.62
CA GLY A 160 10.70 -12.68 15.91
C GLY A 160 9.84 -12.46 14.68
N SER A 161 8.62 -12.00 14.90
CA SER A 161 7.73 -11.55 13.82
C SER A 161 8.22 -10.26 13.18
N GLY A 162 7.94 -10.13 11.88
CA GLY A 162 8.17 -8.89 11.15
C GLY A 162 7.26 -7.77 11.64
N GLY A 163 7.77 -6.55 11.63
CA GLY A 163 6.99 -5.36 11.93
C GLY A 163 5.97 -5.05 10.85
N SER A 164 4.85 -4.46 11.21
CA SER A 164 3.87 -3.98 10.24
C SER A 164 4.31 -2.67 9.61
N GLY A 165 4.00 -2.49 8.32
CA GLY A 165 4.08 -1.21 7.66
C GLY A 165 3.13 -0.22 8.31
N GLY A 166 3.48 1.06 8.32
CA GLY A 166 2.66 2.12 8.91
C GLY A 166 2.70 3.40 8.08
N ALA A 167 1.80 4.31 8.41
CA ALA A 167 1.81 5.68 7.93
C ALA A 167 1.60 6.62 9.14
N PRO A 168 2.52 7.57 9.40
CA PRO A 168 3.83 7.74 8.77
C PRO A 168 4.88 6.70 9.15
N ASP A 169 4.72 6.04 10.35
CA ASP A 169 5.70 5.12 10.90
C ASP A 169 5.17 3.68 10.96
N GLY A 170 6.03 2.72 10.67
CA GLY A 170 5.74 1.30 10.84
C GLY A 170 5.89 0.84 12.29
N VAL A 171 5.41 -0.36 12.55
CA VAL A 171 5.57 -1.03 13.86
C VAL A 171 6.82 -1.90 13.83
N SER A 172 7.63 -1.83 14.88
CA SER A 172 8.77 -2.74 15.05
C SER A 172 8.32 -4.19 15.14
N GLY A 173 9.16 -5.11 14.63
CA GLY A 173 8.96 -6.53 14.82
C GLY A 173 9.07 -6.94 16.31
N GLY A 174 8.24 -7.88 16.73
CA GLY A 174 8.24 -8.37 18.10
C GLY A 174 9.13 -9.62 18.28
N PRO A 175 9.64 -9.89 19.48
CA PRO A 175 10.26 -11.15 19.80
C PRO A 175 9.21 -12.27 19.79
N TYR A 176 9.54 -13.42 19.25
CA TYR A 176 8.74 -14.66 19.33
C TYR A 176 7.24 -14.52 18.99
N GLY A 177 6.88 -13.99 17.84
CA GLY A 177 5.53 -14.11 17.31
C GLY A 177 4.54 -12.99 17.66
N HIS A 178 4.95 -11.94 18.34
CA HIS A 178 4.11 -10.77 18.61
C HIS A 178 4.64 -9.53 17.90
N ALA A 179 3.83 -8.95 17.01
CA ALA A 179 4.03 -7.58 16.55
C ALA A 179 3.38 -6.65 17.59
N GLU A 180 4.19 -5.82 18.25
CA GLU A 180 3.66 -4.77 19.12
C GLU A 180 3.06 -3.65 18.24
N PRO A 181 1.86 -3.13 18.58
CA PRO A 181 1.35 -1.95 17.91
C PRO A 181 2.23 -0.75 18.27
N GLY A 182 2.83 -0.14 17.25
CA GLY A 182 3.62 1.07 17.42
C GLY A 182 2.78 2.27 17.88
N PRO A 183 3.42 3.36 18.35
CA PRO A 183 2.72 4.55 18.79
C PRO A 183 1.86 5.10 17.66
N ARG A 184 0.57 5.26 17.90
CA ARG A 184 -0.35 5.88 16.96
C ARG A 184 -0.17 7.40 17.07
N VAL A 185 0.33 8.03 16.03
CA VAL A 185 0.21 9.48 15.88
C VAL A 185 -1.17 9.75 15.29
N ALA A 186 -2.10 10.24 16.09
CA ALA A 186 -3.33 10.82 15.60
C ALA A 186 -3.00 12.22 15.08
N LEU A 187 -3.10 12.43 13.77
CA LEU A 187 -3.17 13.78 13.21
C LEU A 187 -4.62 14.24 13.35
N GLY A 188 -4.84 15.30 14.14
CA GLY A 188 -6.11 16.01 14.26
C GLY A 188 -6.33 16.94 13.08
#